data_62e1fc647879e5385b98c8b052ce2dcb
#
_entry.id   62e1fc647879e5385b98c8b052ce2dcb
#
_cell.length_a   1.000
_cell.length_b   1.000
_cell.length_c   1.000
_cell.angle_alpha   90.00
_cell.angle_beta   90.00
_cell.angle_gamma   90.00
#
_symmetry.space_group_name_H-M   'P 1'
#
loop_
_entity.id
_entity.type
_entity.pdbx_description
1 polymer ?
#
loop_
_entity_poly.entity_id
_entity_poly.type
_entity_poly.pdbx_seq_one_letter_code
_entity_poly.pdbx_strand_id
1 'polypeptide(L)'
;MRRLDHLLIVLGTLFYIVTGAAFSSELVADSFKSIVLNREYRLQVYLPDGYRETAGAYPVVYLLHGAGADEYEWTVKGSARETLDGLIRRGLIRPTIAVLPGNNQSWWSNGASEKAETAFMEELLPYIERKYKVSRERSMRSIGGLSMGGYGALNFALKYPDQFCAAAVISPAIYDPLPPETSAARKTPQFVRNGQFDPEIWTSMNYPAHLDRYKVSVQKVPMWIVSGDHDRFGIALMSAQLYWKLFQIQPKQVELRVVDGDHEWMVFRDALPDALRYVDMQCSRGG
;
A
#
# COMPACT_ATOMS: atom_id res chain seq x y z
N MET A 1 -16.20 32.62 79.54
CA MET A 1 -15.79 31.36 78.88
C MET A 1 -16.63 31.23 77.64
N ARG A 2 -16.09 31.56 76.42
CA ARG A 2 -16.76 31.40 75.13
C ARG A 2 -16.13 30.18 74.46
N ARG A 3 -16.95 29.18 74.09
CA ARG A 3 -16.52 28.01 73.31
C ARG A 3 -16.50 28.43 71.82
N LEU A 4 -15.38 28.22 71.16
CA LEU A 4 -15.25 28.24 69.70
C LEU A 4 -15.61 26.85 69.17
N ASP A 5 -16.66 26.79 68.37
CA ASP A 5 -16.97 25.59 67.56
C ASP A 5 -16.19 25.66 66.23
N HIS A 6 -15.29 24.70 66.01
CA HIS A 6 -14.58 24.56 64.74
C HIS A 6 -15.43 23.74 63.74
N LEU A 7 -15.94 24.40 62.75
CA LEU A 7 -16.64 23.77 61.59
C LEU A 7 -15.57 23.22 60.62
N LEU A 8 -15.41 21.88 60.57
CA LEU A 8 -14.58 21.21 59.57
C LEU A 8 -15.37 21.08 58.25
N ILE A 9 -15.00 21.89 57.24
CA ILE A 9 -15.52 21.74 55.89
C ILE A 9 -14.64 20.67 55.17
N VAL A 10 -15.20 19.48 54.94
CA VAL A 10 -14.58 18.43 54.12
C VAL A 10 -14.95 18.71 52.65
N LEU A 11 -13.99 19.27 51.90
CA LEU A 11 -14.11 19.36 50.43
C LEU A 11 -13.88 17.96 49.84
N GLY A 12 -14.95 17.29 49.44
CA GLY A 12 -14.89 16.05 48.69
C GLY A 12 -14.56 16.40 47.23
N THR A 13 -13.31 16.09 46.78
CA THR A 13 -12.93 16.16 45.40
C THR A 13 -13.50 14.94 44.65
N LEU A 14 -14.54 15.21 43.84
CA LEU A 14 -15.13 14.21 42.96
C LEU A 14 -14.19 13.97 41.78
N PHE A 15 -13.43 12.85 41.81
CA PHE A 15 -12.68 12.37 40.65
C PHE A 15 -13.65 11.77 39.63
N TYR A 16 -13.96 12.48 38.57
CA TYR A 16 -14.60 11.90 37.39
C TYR A 16 -13.58 11.01 36.68
N ILE A 17 -13.64 9.70 36.88
CA ILE A 17 -12.97 8.73 36.03
C ILE A 17 -13.77 8.69 34.74
N VAL A 18 -13.34 9.46 33.75
CA VAL A 18 -13.80 9.28 32.37
C VAL A 18 -13.18 7.96 31.89
N THR A 19 -13.93 6.87 32.01
CA THR A 19 -13.60 5.63 31.31
C THR A 19 -13.84 5.87 29.83
N GLY A 20 -12.86 6.45 29.15
CA GLY A 20 -12.84 6.44 27.69
C GLY A 20 -12.93 5.00 27.23
N ALA A 21 -13.95 4.65 26.44
CA ALA A 21 -13.97 3.38 25.75
C ALA A 21 -12.64 3.29 25.00
N ALA A 22 -11.86 2.25 25.30
CA ALA A 22 -10.62 1.99 24.58
C ALA A 22 -10.99 1.46 23.20
N PHE A 23 -11.32 2.39 22.30
CA PHE A 23 -11.44 2.06 20.89
C PHE A 23 -10.07 1.62 20.41
N SER A 24 -10.01 0.54 19.69
CA SER A 24 -8.78 0.04 19.08
C SER A 24 -9.06 -0.31 17.63
N SER A 25 -8.07 -0.07 16.78
CA SER A 25 -8.12 -0.54 15.39
C SER A 25 -8.32 -2.06 15.33
N GLU A 26 -8.91 -2.52 14.25
CA GLU A 26 -9.22 -3.94 14.04
C GLU A 26 -8.49 -4.46 12.80
N LEU A 27 -7.94 -5.69 12.87
CA LEU A 27 -7.48 -6.46 11.72
C LEU A 27 -8.49 -7.56 11.43
N VAL A 28 -9.11 -7.49 10.26
CA VAL A 28 -10.12 -8.46 9.81
C VAL A 28 -9.51 -9.34 8.74
N ALA A 29 -9.42 -10.66 9.00
CA ALA A 29 -9.18 -11.64 7.94
C ALA A 29 -10.46 -11.80 7.13
N ASP A 30 -10.34 -11.67 5.81
CA ASP A 30 -11.48 -11.67 4.90
C ASP A 30 -11.18 -12.41 3.61
N SER A 31 -12.21 -12.85 2.92
CA SER A 31 -12.06 -13.51 1.64
C SER A 31 -13.33 -13.46 0.80
N PHE A 32 -13.18 -13.71 -0.49
CA PHE A 32 -14.29 -13.96 -1.41
C PHE A 32 -13.87 -14.94 -2.50
N LYS A 33 -14.84 -15.63 -3.09
CA LYS A 33 -14.58 -16.51 -4.24
C LYS A 33 -14.35 -15.65 -5.48
N SER A 34 -13.13 -15.63 -5.98
CA SER A 34 -12.80 -14.99 -7.25
C SER A 34 -13.20 -15.87 -8.43
N ILE A 35 -13.96 -15.31 -9.34
CA ILE A 35 -14.33 -15.98 -10.61
C ILE A 35 -13.14 -15.93 -11.57
N VAL A 36 -12.47 -14.79 -11.63
CA VAL A 36 -11.30 -14.55 -12.51
C VAL A 36 -10.15 -15.49 -12.19
N LEU A 37 -9.86 -15.72 -10.89
CA LEU A 37 -8.77 -16.58 -10.45
C LEU A 37 -9.23 -18.04 -10.21
N ASN A 38 -10.51 -18.31 -10.23
CA ASN A 38 -11.11 -19.61 -9.90
C ASN A 38 -10.64 -20.19 -8.56
N ARG A 39 -10.42 -19.33 -7.57
CA ARG A 39 -10.00 -19.68 -6.20
C ARG A 39 -10.52 -18.67 -5.18
N GLU A 40 -10.29 -18.96 -3.91
CA GLU A 40 -10.49 -18.01 -2.83
C GLU A 40 -9.49 -16.84 -2.99
N TYR A 41 -9.99 -15.60 -3.01
CA TYR A 41 -9.19 -14.40 -2.91
C TYR A 41 -9.15 -13.99 -1.44
N ARG A 42 -8.03 -14.23 -0.76
CA ARG A 42 -7.84 -13.88 0.64
C ARG A 42 -7.25 -12.49 0.79
N LEU A 43 -7.61 -11.82 1.86
CA LEU A 43 -7.11 -10.49 2.19
C LEU A 43 -7.17 -10.26 3.70
N GLN A 44 -6.40 -9.31 4.18
CA GLN A 44 -6.56 -8.73 5.49
C GLN A 44 -6.98 -7.26 5.36
N VAL A 45 -7.83 -6.78 6.24
CA VAL A 45 -8.30 -5.39 6.24
C VAL A 45 -8.02 -4.78 7.61
N TYR A 46 -7.28 -3.67 7.61
CA TYR A 46 -7.14 -2.82 8.78
C TYR A 46 -8.27 -1.79 8.79
N LEU A 47 -9.00 -1.75 9.90
CA LEU A 47 -10.05 -0.79 10.18
C LEU A 47 -9.56 0.16 11.27
N PRO A 48 -9.56 1.49 11.04
CA PRO A 48 -9.09 2.45 12.04
C PRO A 48 -10.02 2.50 13.26
N ASP A 49 -9.48 3.00 14.35
CA ASP A 49 -10.27 3.30 15.54
C ASP A 49 -11.47 4.20 15.19
N GLY A 50 -12.63 3.94 15.79
CA GLY A 50 -13.89 4.64 15.49
C GLY A 50 -14.56 4.26 14.17
N TYR A 51 -14.07 3.22 13.45
CA TYR A 51 -14.64 2.82 12.17
C TYR A 51 -16.15 2.51 12.23
N ARG A 52 -16.63 1.86 13.31
CA ARG A 52 -18.03 1.42 13.44
C ARG A 52 -18.98 2.60 13.66
N GLU A 53 -18.53 3.64 14.36
CA GLU A 53 -19.29 4.80 14.79
C GLU A 53 -19.42 5.87 13.69
N THR A 54 -18.48 5.90 12.75
CA THR A 54 -18.46 6.89 11.68
C THR A 54 -19.49 6.56 10.59
N ALA A 55 -20.31 7.55 10.24
CA ALA A 55 -21.26 7.44 9.12
C ALA A 55 -20.61 7.72 7.75
N GLY A 56 -19.46 8.39 7.73
CA GLY A 56 -18.76 8.79 6.50
C GLY A 56 -17.92 7.67 5.87
N ALA A 57 -17.52 7.89 4.64
CA ALA A 57 -16.60 7.00 3.93
C ALA A 57 -15.14 7.38 4.22
N TYR A 58 -14.29 6.36 4.32
CA TYR A 58 -12.86 6.49 4.60
C TYR A 58 -12.02 6.49 3.33
N PRO A 59 -10.85 7.16 3.34
CA PRO A 59 -9.79 6.85 2.39
C PRO A 59 -9.37 5.38 2.50
N VAL A 60 -8.88 4.83 1.40
CA VAL A 60 -8.35 3.46 1.36
C VAL A 60 -6.95 3.42 0.73
N VAL A 61 -6.05 2.66 1.35
CA VAL A 61 -4.76 2.32 0.78
C VAL A 61 -4.70 0.80 0.56
N TYR A 62 -4.30 0.38 -0.65
CA TYR A 62 -4.00 -1.02 -0.96
C TYR A 62 -2.50 -1.24 -0.80
N LEU A 63 -2.09 -2.17 0.09
CA LEU A 63 -0.68 -2.48 0.37
C LEU A 63 -0.34 -3.87 -0.16
N LEU A 64 0.40 -3.90 -1.27
CA LEU A 64 0.75 -5.11 -2.00
C LEU A 64 2.02 -5.76 -1.40
N HIS A 65 1.96 -7.07 -1.12
CA HIS A 65 3.08 -7.83 -0.56
C HIS A 65 4.14 -8.22 -1.60
N GLY A 66 5.32 -8.63 -1.14
CA GLY A 66 6.44 -9.10 -1.95
C GLY A 66 6.33 -10.58 -2.37
N ALA A 67 7.30 -11.05 -3.16
CA ALA A 67 7.37 -12.45 -3.57
C ALA A 67 7.61 -13.39 -2.37
N GLY A 68 6.92 -14.53 -2.35
CA GLY A 68 6.99 -15.50 -1.26
C GLY A 68 6.12 -15.18 -0.05
N ALA A 69 5.29 -14.14 -0.12
CA ALA A 69 4.47 -13.64 0.96
C ALA A 69 2.95 -13.80 0.70
N ASP A 70 2.17 -13.35 1.64
CA ASP A 70 0.71 -13.40 1.61
C ASP A 70 0.08 -12.13 2.23
N GLU A 71 -1.22 -12.14 2.46
CA GLU A 71 -2.02 -11.06 3.01
C GLU A 71 -1.60 -10.62 4.43
N TYR A 72 -0.83 -11.42 5.15
CA TYR A 72 -0.42 -11.12 6.54
C TYR A 72 0.95 -10.44 6.65
N GLU A 73 1.74 -10.44 5.58
CA GLU A 73 3.14 -10.06 5.66
C GLU A 73 3.36 -8.61 6.13
N TRP A 74 2.55 -7.68 5.66
CA TRP A 74 2.63 -6.29 6.09
C TRP A 74 2.31 -6.09 7.59
N THR A 75 1.43 -6.91 8.16
CA THR A 75 1.11 -6.84 9.59
C THR A 75 2.11 -7.61 10.46
N VAL A 76 2.58 -8.77 10.00
CA VAL A 76 3.48 -9.62 10.78
C VAL A 76 4.92 -9.11 10.75
N LYS A 77 5.43 -8.68 9.58
CA LYS A 77 6.82 -8.22 9.44
C LYS A 77 6.92 -6.70 9.26
N GLY A 78 5.91 -6.10 8.65
CA GLY A 78 5.90 -4.68 8.29
C GLY A 78 5.36 -3.75 9.38
N SER A 79 4.83 -4.27 10.49
CA SER A 79 4.19 -3.50 11.58
C SER A 79 3.16 -2.49 11.05
N ALA A 80 2.40 -2.88 10.03
CA ALA A 80 1.49 -1.95 9.35
C ALA A 80 0.39 -1.43 10.28
N ARG A 81 -0.13 -2.28 11.19
CA ARG A 81 -1.15 -1.87 12.16
C ARG A 81 -0.62 -0.78 13.09
N GLU A 82 0.52 -1.03 13.73
CA GLU A 82 1.16 -0.12 14.68
C GLU A 82 1.54 1.21 14.01
N THR A 83 1.98 1.15 12.75
CA THR A 83 2.31 2.32 11.94
C THR A 83 1.07 3.16 11.65
N LEU A 84 0.00 2.54 11.16
CA LEU A 84 -1.28 3.22 10.89
C LEU A 84 -1.87 3.83 12.16
N ASP A 85 -1.95 3.06 13.25
CA ASP A 85 -2.42 3.54 14.55
C ASP A 85 -1.62 4.75 15.05
N GLY A 86 -0.29 4.66 14.93
CA GLY A 86 0.60 5.73 15.35
C GLY A 86 0.46 7.00 14.51
N LEU A 87 0.32 6.89 13.20
CA LEU A 87 0.14 8.03 12.30
C LEU A 87 -1.23 8.69 12.46
N ILE A 88 -2.30 7.89 12.52
CA ILE A 88 -3.68 8.38 12.70
C ILE A 88 -3.81 9.08 14.06
N ARG A 89 -3.38 8.46 15.15
CA ARG A 89 -3.47 9.04 16.49
C ARG A 89 -2.71 10.36 16.64
N ARG A 90 -1.61 10.54 15.90
CA ARG A 90 -0.84 11.79 15.86
C ARG A 90 -1.40 12.82 14.88
N GLY A 91 -2.47 12.52 14.15
CA GLY A 91 -3.04 13.38 13.11
C GLY A 91 -2.12 13.61 11.91
N LEU A 92 -1.17 12.69 11.65
CA LEU A 92 -0.22 12.77 10.53
C LEU A 92 -0.79 12.23 9.23
N ILE A 93 -1.82 11.39 9.32
CA ILE A 93 -2.69 10.96 8.22
C ILE A 93 -4.13 10.94 8.70
N ARG A 94 -5.08 11.02 7.76
CA ARG A 94 -6.50 10.82 8.03
C ARG A 94 -6.77 9.39 8.51
N PRO A 95 -7.82 9.13 9.31
CA PRO A 95 -8.29 7.77 9.54
C PRO A 95 -8.51 7.08 8.19
N THR A 96 -7.77 5.99 7.95
CA THR A 96 -7.66 5.33 6.63
C THR A 96 -7.84 3.83 6.78
N ILE A 97 -8.59 3.21 5.90
CA ILE A 97 -8.66 1.74 5.78
C ILE A 97 -7.46 1.26 4.98
N ALA A 98 -6.77 0.23 5.45
CA ALA A 98 -5.75 -0.44 4.64
C ALA A 98 -6.24 -1.84 4.24
N VAL A 99 -6.11 -2.15 2.96
CA VAL A 99 -6.42 -3.46 2.37
C VAL A 99 -5.12 -4.14 1.98
N LEU A 100 -4.90 -5.33 2.49
CA LEU A 100 -3.70 -6.15 2.31
C LEU A 100 -4.10 -7.44 1.57
N PRO A 101 -4.11 -7.44 0.23
CA PRO A 101 -4.58 -8.59 -0.53
C PRO A 101 -3.51 -9.67 -0.68
N GLY A 102 -3.92 -10.96 -0.71
CA GLY A 102 -3.07 -12.09 -1.06
C GLY A 102 -3.00 -12.32 -2.58
N ASN A 103 -1.84 -12.75 -3.09
CA ASN A 103 -1.61 -12.82 -4.55
C ASN A 103 -0.87 -14.08 -5.03
N ASN A 104 -0.73 -15.14 -4.30
CA ASN A 104 -0.15 -16.42 -4.77
C ASN A 104 1.02 -16.31 -5.78
N GLN A 105 1.91 -15.32 -5.68
CA GLN A 105 3.08 -15.13 -6.57
C GLN A 105 2.77 -14.74 -8.03
N SER A 106 1.57 -14.24 -8.33
CA SER A 106 1.19 -13.86 -9.70
C SER A 106 1.67 -12.47 -10.12
N TRP A 107 2.59 -11.85 -9.38
CA TRP A 107 3.22 -10.57 -9.71
C TRP A 107 2.25 -9.44 -10.01
N TRP A 108 1.04 -9.50 -9.47
CA TRP A 108 0.02 -8.47 -9.62
C TRP A 108 -0.28 -8.12 -11.10
N SER A 109 -0.09 -9.09 -12.00
CA SER A 109 -0.20 -8.91 -13.46
C SER A 109 -1.07 -10.00 -14.10
N ASN A 110 -1.49 -9.76 -15.33
CA ASN A 110 -2.21 -10.74 -16.15
C ASN A 110 -1.23 -11.59 -16.96
N GLY A 111 -0.55 -12.51 -16.31
CA GLY A 111 0.43 -13.35 -16.99
C GLY A 111 -0.10 -14.73 -17.42
N ALA A 112 0.82 -15.65 -17.63
CA ALA A 112 0.49 -16.96 -18.17
C ALA A 112 -0.27 -17.87 -17.18
N SER A 113 -0.05 -17.68 -15.86
CA SER A 113 -0.65 -18.52 -14.83
C SER A 113 -1.99 -18.01 -14.30
N GLU A 114 -2.08 -16.71 -14.06
CA GLU A 114 -3.27 -16.08 -13.48
C GLU A 114 -3.50 -14.67 -14.05
N LYS A 115 -4.76 -14.22 -13.99
CA LYS A 115 -5.16 -12.85 -14.33
C LYS A 115 -5.32 -11.99 -13.07
N ALA A 116 -4.24 -11.86 -12.31
CA ALA A 116 -4.27 -11.20 -11.01
C ALA A 116 -4.59 -9.71 -11.08
N GLU A 117 -4.15 -9.02 -12.12
CA GLU A 117 -4.50 -7.62 -12.36
C GLU A 117 -6.01 -7.45 -12.60
N THR A 118 -6.60 -8.29 -13.45
CA THR A 118 -8.05 -8.29 -13.69
C THR A 118 -8.82 -8.56 -12.41
N ALA A 119 -8.42 -9.58 -11.65
CA ALA A 119 -9.08 -9.91 -10.38
C ALA A 119 -8.97 -8.76 -9.36
N PHE A 120 -7.84 -8.06 -9.32
CA PHE A 120 -7.68 -6.89 -8.45
C PHE A 120 -8.63 -5.76 -8.86
N MET A 121 -8.66 -5.40 -10.13
CA MET A 121 -9.42 -4.26 -10.62
C MET A 121 -10.94 -4.53 -10.69
N GLU A 122 -11.34 -5.70 -11.16
CA GLU A 122 -12.74 -6.01 -11.47
C GLU A 122 -13.48 -6.75 -10.35
N GLU A 123 -12.75 -7.37 -9.41
CA GLU A 123 -13.37 -8.11 -8.31
C GLU A 123 -13.03 -7.53 -6.93
N LEU A 124 -11.73 -7.36 -6.61
CA LEU A 124 -11.31 -6.89 -5.28
C LEU A 124 -11.77 -5.46 -5.00
N LEU A 125 -11.48 -4.51 -5.90
CA LEU A 125 -11.89 -3.12 -5.71
C LEU A 125 -13.41 -3.01 -5.49
N PRO A 126 -14.28 -3.56 -6.35
CA PRO A 126 -15.72 -3.52 -6.12
C PRO A 126 -16.19 -4.30 -4.87
N TYR A 127 -15.48 -5.37 -4.48
CA TYR A 127 -15.78 -6.10 -3.26
C TYR A 127 -15.57 -5.23 -2.02
N ILE A 128 -14.42 -4.56 -1.94
CA ILE A 128 -14.08 -3.64 -0.84
C ILE A 128 -15.09 -2.48 -0.78
N GLU A 129 -15.45 -1.89 -1.90
CA GLU A 129 -16.42 -0.79 -1.99
C GLU A 129 -17.84 -1.18 -1.59
N ARG A 130 -18.21 -2.43 -1.71
CA ARG A 130 -19.54 -2.94 -1.26
C ARG A 130 -19.55 -3.31 0.21
N LYS A 131 -18.44 -3.81 0.73
CA LYS A 131 -18.40 -4.41 2.07
C LYS A 131 -17.95 -3.44 3.15
N TYR A 132 -17.08 -2.50 2.82
CA TYR A 132 -16.47 -1.58 3.77
C TYR A 132 -16.86 -0.12 3.47
N LYS A 133 -16.80 0.74 4.50
CA LYS A 133 -17.12 2.17 4.38
C LYS A 133 -15.97 2.94 3.67
N VAL A 134 -15.57 2.50 2.49
CA VAL A 134 -14.55 3.19 1.68
C VAL A 134 -15.19 4.15 0.69
N SER A 135 -14.49 5.25 0.39
CA SER A 135 -14.89 6.13 -0.69
C SER A 135 -14.57 5.52 -2.05
N ARG A 136 -15.45 5.74 -3.03
CA ARG A 136 -15.21 5.38 -4.43
C ARG A 136 -14.45 6.43 -5.22
N GLU A 137 -14.29 7.60 -4.62
CA GLU A 137 -13.59 8.71 -5.25
C GLU A 137 -12.11 8.39 -5.47
N ARG A 138 -11.59 8.74 -6.64
CA ARG A 138 -10.16 8.61 -6.95
C ARG A 138 -9.28 9.28 -5.89
N SER A 139 -9.66 10.50 -5.45
CA SER A 139 -8.94 11.28 -4.45
C SER A 139 -8.83 10.62 -3.07
N MET A 140 -9.52 9.51 -2.87
CA MET A 140 -9.55 8.75 -1.61
C MET A 140 -8.97 7.34 -1.76
N ARG A 141 -8.39 6.98 -2.92
CA ARG A 141 -7.86 5.64 -3.19
C ARG A 141 -6.39 5.71 -3.58
N SER A 142 -5.52 5.15 -2.75
CA SER A 142 -4.08 5.05 -2.99
C SER A 142 -3.62 3.61 -3.03
N ILE A 143 -2.42 3.40 -3.58
CA ILE A 143 -1.81 2.09 -3.68
C ILE A 143 -0.35 2.15 -3.25
N GLY A 144 0.16 1.09 -2.64
CA GLY A 144 1.57 0.95 -2.32
C GLY A 144 1.97 -0.52 -2.31
N GLY A 145 3.26 -0.79 -2.31
CA GLY A 145 3.75 -2.16 -2.23
C GLY A 145 5.25 -2.24 -2.21
N LEU A 146 5.76 -3.38 -1.76
CA LEU A 146 7.19 -3.67 -1.67
C LEU A 146 7.61 -4.74 -2.69
N SER A 147 8.81 -4.65 -3.25
CA SER A 147 9.40 -5.66 -4.12
C SER A 147 8.48 -6.03 -5.30
N MET A 148 7.99 -7.28 -5.39
CA MET A 148 6.92 -7.70 -6.30
C MET A 148 5.66 -6.83 -6.16
N GLY A 149 5.29 -6.44 -4.94
CA GLY A 149 4.18 -5.52 -4.69
C GLY A 149 4.48 -4.10 -5.17
N GLY A 150 5.74 -3.65 -5.09
CA GLY A 150 6.20 -2.39 -5.67
C GLY A 150 6.11 -2.39 -7.21
N TYR A 151 6.46 -3.50 -7.85
CA TYR A 151 6.20 -3.73 -9.27
C TYR A 151 4.70 -3.60 -9.58
N GLY A 152 3.84 -4.27 -8.80
CA GLY A 152 2.39 -4.20 -8.97
C GLY A 152 1.86 -2.78 -8.80
N ALA A 153 2.20 -2.10 -7.69
CA ALA A 153 1.74 -0.75 -7.39
C ALA A 153 2.11 0.26 -8.49
N LEU A 154 3.34 0.18 -9.00
CA LEU A 154 3.78 1.00 -10.12
C LEU A 154 2.96 0.75 -11.39
N ASN A 155 2.82 -0.52 -11.78
CA ASN A 155 2.10 -0.88 -13.01
C ASN A 155 0.61 -0.52 -12.92
N PHE A 156 -0.05 -0.71 -11.77
CA PHE A 156 -1.42 -0.24 -11.54
C PHE A 156 -1.52 1.29 -11.69
N ALA A 157 -0.61 2.05 -11.08
CA ALA A 157 -0.61 3.49 -11.17
C ALA A 157 -0.42 4.01 -12.61
N LEU A 158 0.42 3.35 -13.40
CA LEU A 158 0.65 3.70 -14.81
C LEU A 158 -0.49 3.30 -15.73
N LYS A 159 -1.12 2.15 -15.49
CA LYS A 159 -2.18 1.59 -16.34
C LYS A 159 -3.56 2.16 -16.05
N TYR A 160 -3.82 2.50 -14.77
CA TYR A 160 -5.12 2.98 -14.26
C TYR A 160 -4.98 4.31 -13.50
N PRO A 161 -4.44 5.36 -14.14
CA PRO A 161 -4.17 6.63 -13.46
C PRO A 161 -5.45 7.38 -13.02
N ASP A 162 -6.60 6.99 -13.55
CA ASP A 162 -7.92 7.46 -13.16
C ASP A 162 -8.47 6.76 -11.88
N GLN A 163 -7.82 5.68 -11.43
CA GLN A 163 -8.26 4.92 -10.26
C GLN A 163 -7.52 5.29 -8.97
N PHE A 164 -6.30 5.82 -9.05
CA PHE A 164 -5.46 6.07 -7.88
C PHE A 164 -5.02 7.53 -7.79
N CYS A 165 -5.11 8.11 -6.60
CA CYS A 165 -4.66 9.48 -6.31
C CYS A 165 -3.15 9.58 -6.07
N ALA A 166 -2.51 8.52 -5.56
CA ALA A 166 -1.07 8.46 -5.29
C ALA A 166 -0.58 7.01 -5.19
N ALA A 167 0.71 6.80 -5.39
CA ALA A 167 1.36 5.51 -5.24
C ALA A 167 2.65 5.58 -4.40
N ALA A 168 2.88 4.56 -3.56
CA ALA A 168 4.13 4.33 -2.84
C ALA A 168 4.82 3.07 -3.37
N VAL A 169 6.01 3.22 -3.92
CA VAL A 169 6.74 2.21 -4.68
C VAL A 169 8.02 1.87 -3.89
N ILE A 170 7.94 0.80 -3.08
CA ILE A 170 8.99 0.45 -2.11
C ILE A 170 9.85 -0.68 -2.66
N SER A 171 11.15 -0.43 -2.84
CA SER A 171 12.15 -1.37 -3.40
C SER A 171 11.58 -2.22 -4.54
N PRO A 172 11.06 -1.59 -5.62
CA PRO A 172 10.25 -2.28 -6.61
C PRO A 172 11.09 -3.23 -7.48
N ALA A 173 10.61 -4.44 -7.69
CA ALA A 173 11.27 -5.43 -8.55
C ALA A 173 11.00 -5.17 -10.05
N ILE A 174 11.44 -4.02 -10.55
CA ILE A 174 11.11 -3.45 -11.88
C ILE A 174 12.26 -3.54 -12.88
N TYR A 175 12.99 -4.61 -12.88
CA TYR A 175 14.20 -4.79 -13.69
C TYR A 175 14.00 -4.43 -15.16
N ASP A 176 14.83 -3.54 -15.68
CA ASP A 176 14.82 -3.11 -17.07
C ASP A 176 16.23 -3.25 -17.66
N PRO A 177 16.47 -4.03 -18.74
CA PRO A 177 15.42 -4.72 -19.52
C PRO A 177 14.93 -6.05 -18.94
N LEU A 178 15.73 -6.76 -18.16
CA LEU A 178 15.40 -8.11 -17.69
C LEU A 178 15.77 -8.32 -16.21
N PRO A 179 15.03 -9.17 -15.48
CA PRO A 179 15.39 -9.53 -14.12
C PRO A 179 16.69 -10.34 -14.06
N PRO A 180 17.50 -10.17 -13.01
CA PRO A 180 18.68 -11.00 -12.80
C PRO A 180 18.30 -12.47 -12.60
N GLU A 181 19.22 -13.38 -12.88
CA GLU A 181 18.97 -14.85 -12.78
C GLU A 181 18.54 -15.28 -11.36
N THR A 182 18.94 -14.53 -10.34
CA THR A 182 18.58 -14.78 -8.95
C THR A 182 17.16 -14.31 -8.58
N SER A 183 16.53 -13.50 -9.43
CA SER A 183 15.19 -12.95 -9.16
C SER A 183 14.11 -14.01 -9.19
N ALA A 184 13.14 -13.90 -8.27
CA ALA A 184 11.92 -14.69 -8.28
C ALA A 184 11.10 -14.53 -9.58
N ALA A 185 11.23 -13.40 -10.29
CA ALA A 185 10.59 -13.17 -11.58
C ALA A 185 10.98 -14.23 -12.64
N ARG A 186 12.22 -14.75 -12.58
CA ARG A 186 12.68 -15.81 -13.48
C ARG A 186 12.03 -17.17 -13.25
N LYS A 187 11.46 -17.38 -12.06
CA LYS A 187 10.96 -18.68 -11.59
C LYS A 187 9.44 -18.75 -11.49
N THR A 188 8.77 -17.61 -11.57
CA THR A 188 7.31 -17.59 -11.49
C THR A 188 6.67 -18.06 -12.79
N PRO A 189 5.60 -18.87 -12.74
CA PRO A 189 4.84 -19.27 -13.93
C PRO A 189 4.26 -18.10 -14.71
N GLN A 190 4.17 -16.92 -14.09
CA GLN A 190 3.58 -15.72 -14.67
C GLN A 190 4.32 -15.23 -15.93
N PHE A 191 5.65 -15.38 -15.96
CA PHE A 191 6.51 -14.93 -17.07
C PHE A 191 7.15 -16.10 -17.83
N VAL A 192 6.45 -17.23 -17.91
CA VAL A 192 6.95 -18.47 -18.52
C VAL A 192 6.19 -18.79 -19.79
N ARG A 193 6.91 -19.19 -20.83
CA ARG A 193 6.38 -19.82 -22.06
C ARG A 193 7.13 -21.13 -22.29
N ASN A 194 6.40 -22.22 -22.53
CA ASN A 194 6.98 -23.57 -22.75
C ASN A 194 7.94 -24.04 -21.63
N GLY A 195 7.62 -23.69 -20.38
CA GLY A 195 8.42 -24.10 -19.22
C GLY A 195 9.68 -23.26 -18.95
N GLN A 196 9.94 -22.22 -19.74
CA GLN A 196 11.09 -21.34 -19.58
C GLN A 196 10.66 -19.88 -19.42
N PHE A 197 11.47 -19.09 -18.72
CA PHE A 197 11.27 -17.64 -18.62
C PHE A 197 11.28 -17.01 -20.01
N ASP A 198 10.27 -16.19 -20.30
CA ASP A 198 10.10 -15.51 -21.57
C ASP A 198 10.35 -14.00 -21.42
N PRO A 199 11.46 -13.50 -22.02
CA PRO A 199 11.79 -12.08 -21.97
C PRO A 199 10.73 -11.16 -22.60
N GLU A 200 10.01 -11.63 -23.63
CA GLU A 200 8.96 -10.83 -24.29
C GLU A 200 7.73 -10.66 -23.39
N ILE A 201 7.34 -11.73 -22.67
CA ILE A 201 6.26 -11.64 -21.68
C ILE A 201 6.65 -10.63 -20.58
N TRP A 202 7.87 -10.75 -20.03
CA TRP A 202 8.35 -9.82 -19.01
C TRP A 202 8.34 -8.38 -19.50
N THR A 203 8.95 -8.08 -20.63
CA THR A 203 9.07 -6.72 -21.16
C THR A 203 7.72 -6.11 -21.51
N SER A 204 6.77 -6.90 -21.99
CA SER A 204 5.42 -6.44 -22.31
C SER A 204 4.59 -6.08 -21.06
N MET A 205 4.92 -6.66 -19.90
CA MET A 205 4.20 -6.46 -18.64
C MET A 205 4.91 -5.49 -17.68
N ASN A 206 6.20 -5.18 -17.93
CA ASN A 206 6.96 -4.30 -17.07
C ASN A 206 6.69 -2.83 -17.41
N TYR A 207 6.92 -1.95 -16.46
CA TYR A 207 6.58 -0.52 -16.50
C TYR A 207 7.01 0.23 -17.79
N PRO A 208 8.14 -0.08 -18.46
CA PRO A 208 8.51 0.64 -19.67
C PRO A 208 7.45 0.56 -20.78
N ALA A 209 6.77 -0.60 -20.89
CA ALA A 209 5.71 -0.81 -21.89
C ALA A 209 4.48 0.09 -21.69
N HIS A 210 4.34 0.70 -20.51
CA HIS A 210 3.17 1.52 -20.17
C HIS A 210 3.44 3.02 -20.20
N LEU A 211 4.71 3.46 -20.30
CA LEU A 211 5.11 4.86 -20.17
C LEU A 211 4.56 5.76 -21.28
N ASP A 212 4.54 5.31 -22.53
CA ASP A 212 4.06 6.15 -23.64
C ASP A 212 2.57 6.44 -23.50
N ARG A 213 1.76 5.43 -23.15
CA ARG A 213 0.34 5.62 -22.84
C ARG A 213 0.16 6.52 -21.62
N TYR A 214 0.94 6.31 -20.57
CA TYR A 214 0.87 7.12 -19.36
C TYR A 214 1.25 8.59 -19.62
N LYS A 215 2.25 8.84 -20.47
CA LYS A 215 2.70 10.19 -20.83
C LYS A 215 1.58 11.05 -21.41
N VAL A 216 0.70 10.46 -22.21
CA VAL A 216 -0.43 11.19 -22.82
C VAL A 216 -1.72 11.13 -21.98
N SER A 217 -1.74 10.40 -20.89
CA SER A 217 -2.88 10.36 -19.98
C SER A 217 -3.15 11.74 -19.36
N VAL A 218 -4.42 12.11 -19.24
CA VAL A 218 -4.85 13.36 -18.57
C VAL A 218 -4.50 13.31 -17.08
N GLN A 219 -4.78 12.18 -16.44
CA GLN A 219 -4.46 11.99 -15.03
C GLN A 219 -3.02 11.52 -14.84
N LYS A 220 -2.34 12.10 -13.85
CA LYS A 220 -1.04 11.63 -13.35
C LYS A 220 -1.20 11.17 -11.92
N VAL A 221 -0.46 10.13 -11.55
CA VAL A 221 -0.41 9.59 -10.19
C VAL A 221 0.88 10.05 -9.53
N PRO A 222 0.85 10.91 -8.51
CA PRO A 222 2.02 11.22 -7.71
C PRO A 222 2.66 9.95 -7.14
N MET A 223 3.98 9.82 -7.25
CA MET A 223 4.71 8.61 -6.87
C MET A 223 5.85 8.90 -5.90
N TRP A 224 5.90 8.15 -4.81
CA TRP A 224 7.01 8.12 -3.87
C TRP A 224 7.76 6.80 -4.03
N ILE A 225 9.04 6.88 -4.38
CA ILE A 225 9.90 5.75 -4.67
C ILE A 225 10.98 5.69 -3.59
N VAL A 226 11.22 4.51 -3.03
CA VAL A 226 12.31 4.29 -2.07
C VAL A 226 13.01 2.97 -2.34
N SER A 227 14.31 2.91 -2.05
CA SER A 227 15.11 1.69 -2.16
C SER A 227 16.30 1.77 -1.20
N GLY A 228 16.79 0.63 -0.72
CA GLY A 228 18.07 0.52 -0.05
C GLY A 228 19.23 0.71 -1.03
N ASP A 229 20.32 1.36 -0.59
CA ASP A 229 21.51 1.62 -1.40
C ASP A 229 22.38 0.36 -1.61
N HIS A 230 22.27 -0.61 -0.70
CA HIS A 230 22.94 -1.92 -0.76
C HIS A 230 22.00 -3.03 -1.25
N ASP A 231 20.85 -2.68 -1.87
CA ASP A 231 19.90 -3.67 -2.38
C ASP A 231 20.60 -4.65 -3.35
N ARG A 232 20.71 -5.91 -2.93
CA ARG A 232 21.44 -7.00 -3.63
C ARG A 232 20.89 -7.31 -5.02
N PHE A 233 19.69 -6.85 -5.35
CA PHE A 233 19.10 -7.00 -6.68
C PHE A 233 19.31 -5.78 -7.57
N GLY A 234 20.07 -4.78 -7.12
CA GLY A 234 20.34 -3.56 -7.87
C GLY A 234 19.13 -2.62 -7.99
N ILE A 235 18.17 -2.73 -7.08
CA ILE A 235 16.91 -1.97 -7.13
C ILE A 235 17.15 -0.46 -6.99
N ALA A 236 18.20 -0.02 -6.28
CA ALA A 236 18.53 1.39 -6.18
C ALA A 236 18.75 2.02 -7.56
N LEU A 237 19.53 1.35 -8.43
CA LEU A 237 19.76 1.80 -9.80
C LEU A 237 18.45 1.79 -10.61
N MET A 238 17.65 0.73 -10.51
CA MET A 238 16.36 0.63 -11.22
C MET A 238 15.39 1.73 -10.77
N SER A 239 15.35 2.02 -9.48
CA SER A 239 14.54 3.10 -8.89
C SER A 239 14.99 4.49 -9.38
N ALA A 240 16.28 4.73 -9.50
CA ALA A 240 16.82 5.97 -10.04
C ALA A 240 16.48 6.15 -11.54
N GLN A 241 16.56 5.09 -12.32
CA GLN A 241 16.16 5.08 -13.74
C GLN A 241 14.65 5.32 -13.90
N LEU A 242 13.82 4.67 -13.08
CA LEU A 242 12.37 4.92 -13.04
C LEU A 242 12.07 6.37 -12.68
N TYR A 243 12.69 6.89 -11.60
CA TYR A 243 12.54 8.28 -11.19
C TYR A 243 12.85 9.23 -12.33
N TRP A 244 13.97 9.04 -13.04
CA TRP A 244 14.36 9.91 -14.16
C TRP A 244 13.35 9.88 -15.30
N LYS A 245 12.84 8.70 -15.68
CA LYS A 245 11.81 8.56 -16.71
C LYS A 245 10.50 9.27 -16.31
N LEU A 246 10.07 9.10 -15.06
CA LEU A 246 8.86 9.77 -14.54
C LEU A 246 9.05 11.27 -14.35
N PHE A 247 10.24 11.72 -13.97
CA PHE A 247 10.57 13.14 -13.85
C PHE A 247 10.39 13.89 -15.18
N GLN A 248 10.68 13.24 -16.31
CA GLN A 248 10.43 13.83 -17.63
C GLN A 248 8.91 13.96 -17.95
N ILE A 249 8.06 13.19 -17.28
CA ILE A 249 6.61 13.17 -17.51
C ILE A 249 5.87 14.03 -16.47
N GLN A 250 6.28 13.97 -15.20
CA GLN A 250 5.60 14.58 -14.06
C GLN A 250 6.59 15.10 -12.98
N PRO A 251 7.43 16.12 -13.29
CA PRO A 251 8.58 16.53 -12.47
C PRO A 251 8.21 16.96 -11.04
N LYS A 252 6.98 17.44 -10.83
CA LYS A 252 6.48 17.88 -9.50
C LYS A 252 5.73 16.81 -8.73
N GLN A 253 5.61 15.61 -9.28
CA GLN A 253 4.77 14.53 -8.73
C GLN A 253 5.52 13.21 -8.63
N VAL A 254 6.84 13.25 -8.56
CA VAL A 254 7.68 12.07 -8.30
C VAL A 254 8.77 12.44 -7.32
N GLU A 255 8.96 11.57 -6.33
CA GLU A 255 10.02 11.68 -5.33
C GLU A 255 10.80 10.37 -5.25
N LEU A 256 12.11 10.47 -5.03
CA LEU A 256 13.00 9.34 -4.81
C LEU A 256 13.72 9.49 -3.47
N ARG A 257 13.80 8.40 -2.73
CA ARG A 257 14.68 8.24 -1.57
C ARG A 257 15.55 7.01 -1.78
N VAL A 258 16.84 7.16 -1.52
CA VAL A 258 17.77 6.03 -1.39
C VAL A 258 18.26 6.08 0.05
N VAL A 259 18.03 5.00 0.77
CA VAL A 259 18.31 4.88 2.21
C VAL A 259 19.35 3.81 2.45
N ASP A 260 20.02 3.83 3.59
CA ASP A 260 20.92 2.75 4.00
C ASP A 260 20.17 1.44 4.18
N GLY A 261 20.65 0.35 3.57
CA GLY A 261 20.10 -0.99 3.74
C GLY A 261 20.01 -1.83 2.46
N ASP A 262 19.69 -3.10 2.65
CA ASP A 262 19.52 -4.11 1.59
C ASP A 262 18.03 -4.29 1.21
N HIS A 263 17.72 -5.32 0.43
CA HIS A 263 16.35 -5.76 0.09
C HIS A 263 15.74 -6.53 1.25
N GLU A 264 15.37 -5.84 2.30
CA GLU A 264 14.97 -6.45 3.57
C GLU A 264 13.90 -5.66 4.34
N TRP A 265 13.32 -6.32 5.34
CA TRP A 265 12.19 -5.76 6.11
C TRP A 265 12.54 -4.50 6.90
N MET A 266 13.79 -4.29 7.27
CA MET A 266 14.21 -3.04 7.91
C MET A 266 13.91 -1.87 6.97
N VAL A 267 14.34 -1.94 5.72
CA VAL A 267 14.08 -0.90 4.71
C VAL A 267 12.58 -0.74 4.44
N PHE A 268 11.86 -1.85 4.25
CA PHE A 268 10.43 -1.80 3.86
C PHE A 268 9.55 -1.26 4.99
N ARG A 269 9.80 -1.73 6.22
CA ARG A 269 9.05 -1.30 7.42
C ARG A 269 9.32 0.15 7.75
N ASP A 270 10.60 0.57 7.72
CA ASP A 270 10.99 1.93 8.09
C ASP A 270 10.56 2.96 7.02
N ALA A 271 10.36 2.51 5.78
CA ALA A 271 9.78 3.31 4.69
C ALA A 271 8.26 3.52 4.81
N LEU A 272 7.53 2.61 5.45
CA LEU A 272 6.07 2.60 5.47
C LEU A 272 5.44 3.88 6.06
N PRO A 273 5.94 4.46 7.18
CA PRO A 273 5.39 5.70 7.72
C PRO A 273 5.42 6.86 6.73
N ASP A 274 6.55 7.07 6.05
CA ASP A 274 6.69 8.15 5.07
C ASP A 274 5.89 7.87 3.80
N ALA A 275 5.81 6.62 3.35
CA ALA A 275 4.97 6.18 2.26
C ALA A 275 3.50 6.52 2.52
N LEU A 276 2.96 6.18 3.69
CA LEU A 276 1.57 6.45 4.08
C LEU A 276 1.30 7.96 4.19
N ARG A 277 2.21 8.72 4.77
CA ARG A 277 2.10 10.19 4.85
C ARG A 277 2.11 10.83 3.46
N TYR A 278 2.99 10.36 2.57
CA TYR A 278 3.04 10.87 1.20
C TYR A 278 1.73 10.63 0.46
N VAL A 279 1.24 9.39 0.45
CA VAL A 279 0.01 9.09 -0.30
C VAL A 279 -1.21 9.83 0.27
N ASP A 280 -1.34 9.93 1.60
CA ASP A 280 -2.44 10.69 2.22
C ASP A 280 -2.36 12.18 1.86
N MET A 281 -1.18 12.79 1.94
CA MET A 281 -0.97 14.19 1.57
C MET A 281 -1.31 14.47 0.10
N GLN A 282 -0.87 13.61 -0.81
CA GLN A 282 -1.12 13.81 -2.25
C GLN A 282 -2.62 13.63 -2.58
N CYS A 283 -3.26 12.64 -1.98
CA CYS A 283 -4.68 12.41 -2.17
C CYS A 283 -5.54 13.54 -1.60
N SER A 284 -5.11 14.19 -0.52
CA SER A 284 -5.81 15.34 0.06
C SER A 284 -5.70 16.62 -0.77
N ARG A 285 -4.69 16.73 -1.64
CA ARG A 285 -4.47 17.91 -2.51
C ARG A 285 -5.20 17.81 -3.85
N GLY A 286 -5.62 16.62 -4.24
CA GLY A 286 -6.25 16.33 -5.53
C GLY A 286 -7.77 16.25 -5.50
N GLY A 287 -8.40 16.58 -4.35
CA GLY A 287 -9.84 16.64 -4.14
C GLY A 287 -10.41 18.02 -4.35
#